data_95f59e5e060a7d8916ff5d559e207bfa
#
_entry.id   95f59e5e060a7d8916ff5d559e207bfa
#
_cell.length_a   1.000
_cell.length_b   1.000
_cell.length_c   1.000
_cell.angle_alpha   90.00
_cell.angle_beta   90.00
_cell.angle_gamma   90.00
#
_symmetry.space_group_name_H-M   'P 1'
#
loop_
_entity.id
_entity.type
_entity.pdbx_description
1 polymer ?
#
loop_
_entity_poly.entity_id
_entity_poly.type
_entity_poly.pdbx_seq_one_letter_code
_entity_poly.pdbx_strand_id
1 'polypeptide(L)'
;MIKNKKAAKAAASAGYSVFRFALLIAIGYIVIYPVIYMISSSVKTPAAFSDPSVIYIPKKVTFEFYSTAFKGLDYISSLLSTLKYEIVSAVIEILVCSFIAYGLARFDFKEKKLLNFVLILTILVPAQMIIIPMMTNYSRLDVLGIFGLFGKLTGIDIRPNILGTAWTFYLPSVFGVGLRS
;
A
#
# COMPACT_ATOMS: atom_id res chain seq x y z
N MET A 1 -30.65 49.42 15.21
CA MET A 1 -30.36 48.08 15.77
C MET A 1 -29.96 47.03 14.74
N ILE A 2 -30.51 47.02 13.52
CA ILE A 2 -30.26 46.03 12.47
C ILE A 2 -28.83 46.11 11.86
N LYS A 3 -28.28 47.32 11.75
CA LYS A 3 -26.94 47.57 11.16
C LYS A 3 -25.80 46.98 12.00
N ASN A 4 -25.91 47.04 13.35
CA ASN A 4 -24.90 46.46 14.25
C ASN A 4 -24.90 44.92 14.23
N LYS A 5 -26.06 44.28 14.05
CA LYS A 5 -26.14 42.80 13.94
C LYS A 5 -25.49 42.28 12.63
N LYS A 6 -25.61 43.02 11.52
CA LYS A 6 -24.94 42.66 10.26
C LYS A 6 -23.41 42.80 10.35
N ALA A 7 -22.93 43.87 10.97
CA ALA A 7 -21.50 44.09 11.18
C ALA A 7 -20.89 43.02 12.12
N ALA A 8 -21.57 42.65 13.20
CA ALA A 8 -21.14 41.59 14.10
C ALA A 8 -21.07 40.18 13.41
N LYS A 9 -22.10 39.90 12.56
CA LYS A 9 -22.09 38.65 11.76
C LYS A 9 -20.95 38.63 10.74
N ALA A 10 -20.68 39.75 10.06
CA ALA A 10 -19.58 39.87 9.10
C ALA A 10 -18.22 39.72 9.80
N ALA A 11 -18.01 40.34 10.97
CA ALA A 11 -16.81 40.19 11.76
C ALA A 11 -16.61 38.75 12.27
N ALA A 12 -17.66 38.09 12.74
CA ALA A 12 -17.61 36.70 13.17
C ALA A 12 -17.29 35.75 11.98
N SER A 13 -17.87 35.97 10.81
CA SER A 13 -17.60 35.24 9.58
C SER A 13 -16.16 35.43 9.10
N ALA A 14 -15.64 36.63 9.15
CA ALA A 14 -14.24 36.94 8.82
C ALA A 14 -13.26 36.25 9.80
N GLY A 15 -13.54 36.33 11.10
CA GLY A 15 -12.75 35.66 12.13
C GLY A 15 -12.71 34.16 11.95
N TYR A 16 -13.85 33.53 11.66
CA TYR A 16 -13.93 32.09 11.35
C TYR A 16 -13.14 31.73 10.09
N SER A 17 -13.19 32.56 9.04
CA SER A 17 -12.43 32.32 7.79
C SER A 17 -10.94 32.40 8.03
N VAL A 18 -10.48 33.39 8.81
CA VAL A 18 -9.06 33.52 9.19
C VAL A 18 -8.59 32.35 10.02
N PHE A 19 -9.38 31.95 11.04
CA PHE A 19 -9.07 30.77 11.85
C PHE A 19 -8.97 29.49 11.02
N ARG A 20 -9.94 29.26 10.14
CA ARG A 20 -9.95 28.10 9.23
C ARG A 20 -8.73 28.11 8.31
N PHE A 21 -8.36 29.25 7.78
CA PHE A 21 -7.20 29.40 6.90
C PHE A 21 -5.90 29.11 7.65
N ALA A 22 -5.74 29.69 8.86
CA ALA A 22 -4.56 29.43 9.71
C ALA A 22 -4.45 27.95 10.10
N LEU A 23 -5.57 27.31 10.44
CA LEU A 23 -5.63 25.88 10.77
C LEU A 23 -5.24 25.01 9.57
N LEU A 24 -5.74 25.35 8.38
CA LEU A 24 -5.39 24.61 7.16
C LEU A 24 -3.90 24.75 6.80
N ILE A 25 -3.31 25.95 6.98
CA ILE A 25 -1.87 26.14 6.80
C ILE A 25 -1.08 25.33 7.82
N ALA A 26 -1.48 25.35 9.09
CA ALA A 26 -0.79 24.60 10.13
C ALA A 26 -0.81 23.09 9.88
N ILE A 27 -1.97 22.54 9.53
CA ILE A 27 -2.11 21.12 9.17
C ILE A 27 -1.32 20.81 7.90
N GLY A 28 -1.43 21.67 6.86
CA GLY A 28 -0.67 21.52 5.63
C GLY A 28 0.85 21.51 5.87
N TYR A 29 1.34 22.38 6.73
CA TYR A 29 2.76 22.40 7.12
C TYR A 29 3.18 21.08 7.80
N ILE A 30 2.39 20.58 8.76
CA ILE A 30 2.69 19.32 9.45
C ILE A 30 2.75 18.15 8.47
N VAL A 31 1.84 18.11 7.51
CA VAL A 31 1.79 17.03 6.49
C VAL A 31 2.94 17.13 5.48
N ILE A 32 3.30 18.35 5.06
CA ILE A 32 4.35 18.57 4.05
C ILE A 32 5.75 18.52 4.67
N TYR A 33 5.88 18.84 5.95
CA TYR A 33 7.18 18.90 6.66
C TYR A 33 8.06 17.66 6.46
N PRO A 34 7.58 16.40 6.65
CA PRO A 34 8.39 15.21 6.43
C PRO A 34 8.93 15.12 4.98
N VAL A 35 8.12 15.51 4.01
CA VAL A 35 8.51 15.47 2.58
C VAL A 35 9.61 16.49 2.30
N ILE A 36 9.45 17.72 2.78
CA ILE A 36 10.49 18.77 2.64
C ILE A 36 11.79 18.32 3.32
N TYR A 37 11.68 17.74 4.52
CA TYR A 37 12.84 17.23 5.24
C TYR A 37 13.54 16.09 4.48
N MET A 38 12.80 15.15 3.92
CA MET A 38 13.35 14.07 3.10
C MET A 38 14.08 14.61 1.87
N ILE A 39 13.48 15.53 1.12
CA ILE A 39 14.10 16.15 -0.06
C ILE A 39 15.37 16.91 0.34
N SER A 40 15.30 17.73 1.38
CA SER A 40 16.48 18.46 1.88
C SER A 40 17.60 17.50 2.32
N SER A 41 17.25 16.46 3.07
CA SER A 41 18.22 15.50 3.62
C SER A 41 18.85 14.64 2.55
N SER A 42 18.14 14.32 1.47
CA SER A 42 18.65 13.47 0.39
C SER A 42 19.82 14.11 -0.39
N VAL A 43 19.92 15.43 -0.37
CA VAL A 43 20.98 16.19 -1.07
C VAL A 43 22.04 16.76 -0.13
N LYS A 44 22.01 16.45 1.17
CA LYS A 44 23.05 16.84 2.14
C LYS A 44 24.31 16.00 1.98
N THR A 45 25.43 16.54 2.39
CA THR A 45 26.65 15.74 2.62
C THR A 45 26.50 14.89 3.89
N PRO A 46 27.17 13.75 4.03
CA PRO A 46 27.14 12.95 5.25
C PRO A 46 27.48 13.75 6.51
N ALA A 47 28.44 14.66 6.43
CA ALA A 47 28.81 15.56 7.53
C ALA A 47 27.68 16.55 7.88
N ALA A 48 27.00 17.12 6.88
CA ALA A 48 25.88 18.05 7.10
C ALA A 48 24.61 17.33 7.58
N PHE A 49 24.46 16.04 7.30
CA PHE A 49 23.35 15.23 7.82
C PHE A 49 23.42 15.07 9.33
N SER A 50 24.64 14.96 9.88
CA SER A 50 24.89 14.83 11.33
C SER A 50 24.94 16.17 12.06
N ASP A 51 24.88 17.31 11.36
CA ASP A 51 24.93 18.66 11.94
C ASP A 51 23.52 19.16 12.28
N PRO A 52 23.13 19.29 13.57
CA PRO A 52 21.82 19.77 13.99
C PRO A 52 21.49 21.20 13.54
N SER A 53 22.50 22.01 13.18
CA SER A 53 22.30 23.39 12.69
C SER A 53 21.80 23.47 11.26
N VAL A 54 21.88 22.38 10.49
CA VAL A 54 21.51 22.32 9.07
C VAL A 54 20.21 21.53 8.91
N ILE A 55 19.06 22.16 9.22
CA ILE A 55 17.77 21.46 9.18
C ILE A 55 17.19 21.40 7.75
N TYR A 56 17.03 22.55 7.10
CA TYR A 56 16.30 22.62 5.81
C TYR A 56 17.19 22.88 4.59
N ILE A 57 18.16 23.79 4.70
CA ILE A 57 18.94 24.25 3.55
C ILE A 57 20.36 23.68 3.65
N PRO A 58 20.75 22.76 2.76
CA PRO A 58 22.09 22.22 2.74
C PRO A 58 23.12 23.30 2.36
N LYS A 59 24.22 23.41 3.09
CA LYS A 59 25.35 24.31 2.75
C LYS A 59 26.05 23.89 1.45
N LYS A 60 26.05 22.59 1.17
CA LYS A 60 26.56 22.01 -0.09
C LYS A 60 25.59 20.91 -0.53
N VAL A 61 25.28 20.90 -1.82
CA VAL A 61 24.43 19.88 -2.46
C VAL A 61 25.33 18.76 -2.95
N THR A 62 24.97 17.51 -2.63
CA THR A 62 25.63 16.29 -3.14
C THR A 62 24.60 15.23 -3.49
N PHE A 63 24.95 14.34 -4.41
CA PHE A 63 24.15 13.18 -4.78
C PHE A 63 24.77 11.87 -4.29
N GLU A 64 25.67 11.95 -3.31
CA GLU A 64 26.38 10.81 -2.75
C GLU A 64 25.44 9.76 -2.15
N PHE A 65 24.42 10.20 -1.42
CA PHE A 65 23.39 9.30 -0.87
C PHE A 65 22.61 8.57 -1.96
N TYR A 66 22.31 9.23 -3.08
CA TYR A 66 21.68 8.57 -4.22
C TYR A 66 22.57 7.50 -4.83
N SER A 67 23.86 7.80 -5.06
CA SER A 67 24.82 6.83 -5.58
C SER A 67 24.96 5.61 -4.65
N THR A 68 25.03 5.85 -3.35
CA THR A 68 25.11 4.80 -2.33
C THR A 68 23.83 3.96 -2.29
N ALA A 69 22.68 4.60 -2.33
CA ALA A 69 21.39 3.90 -2.35
C ALA A 69 21.22 3.07 -3.63
N PHE A 70 21.54 3.61 -4.80
CA PHE A 70 21.45 2.86 -6.06
C PHE A 70 22.31 1.61 -6.07
N LYS A 71 23.53 1.71 -5.52
CA LYS A 71 24.44 0.56 -5.41
C LYS A 71 24.03 -0.43 -4.33
N GLY A 72 23.66 0.08 -3.15
CA GLY A 72 23.30 -0.77 -1.99
C GLY A 72 22.00 -1.52 -2.15
N LEU A 73 21.07 -1.00 -2.95
CA LEU A 73 19.76 -1.61 -3.21
C LEU A 73 19.75 -2.47 -4.47
N ASP A 74 20.85 -2.53 -5.23
CA ASP A 74 20.82 -3.12 -6.59
C ASP A 74 19.60 -2.63 -7.38
N TYR A 75 19.40 -1.30 -7.35
CA TYR A 75 18.13 -0.66 -7.70
C TYR A 75 17.57 -1.13 -9.05
N ILE A 76 18.40 -1.22 -10.08
CA ILE A 76 17.94 -1.62 -11.42
C ILE A 76 17.46 -3.07 -11.43
N SER A 77 18.20 -3.99 -10.80
CA SER A 77 17.81 -5.40 -10.70
C SER A 77 16.53 -5.59 -9.91
N SER A 78 16.42 -4.87 -8.79
CA SER A 78 15.23 -4.88 -7.94
C SER A 78 14.01 -4.30 -8.67
N LEU A 79 14.18 -3.19 -9.40
CA LEU A 79 13.13 -2.57 -10.19
C LEU A 79 12.62 -3.50 -11.30
N LEU A 80 13.53 -4.11 -12.07
CA LEU A 80 13.17 -5.02 -13.15
C LEU A 80 12.46 -6.27 -12.61
N SER A 81 12.91 -6.80 -11.49
CA SER A 81 12.27 -7.94 -10.82
C SER A 81 10.86 -7.59 -10.35
N THR A 82 10.69 -6.43 -9.70
CA THR A 82 9.37 -5.94 -9.27
C THR A 82 8.43 -5.75 -10.45
N LEU A 83 8.88 -5.04 -11.49
CA LEU A 83 8.07 -4.85 -12.71
C LEU A 83 7.67 -6.18 -13.34
N LYS A 84 8.58 -7.15 -13.42
CA LYS A 84 8.27 -8.47 -13.95
C LYS A 84 7.18 -9.17 -13.14
N TYR A 85 7.29 -9.19 -11.82
CA TYR A 85 6.30 -9.84 -10.97
C TYR A 85 4.95 -9.14 -11.03
N GLU A 86 4.94 -7.81 -10.94
CA GLU A 86 3.71 -7.01 -10.97
C GLU A 86 2.99 -7.08 -12.32
N ILE A 87 3.70 -6.98 -13.45
CA ILE A 87 3.08 -7.05 -14.77
C ILE A 87 2.45 -8.43 -14.98
N VAL A 88 3.15 -9.51 -14.64
CA VAL A 88 2.62 -10.87 -14.80
C VAL A 88 1.42 -11.08 -13.90
N SER A 89 1.50 -10.65 -12.63
CA SER A 89 0.38 -10.74 -11.69
C SER A 89 -0.83 -9.94 -12.16
N ALA A 90 -0.64 -8.71 -12.62
CA ALA A 90 -1.71 -7.85 -13.12
C ALA A 90 -2.42 -8.46 -14.34
N VAL A 91 -1.67 -9.05 -15.28
CA VAL A 91 -2.26 -9.72 -16.44
C VAL A 91 -3.11 -10.92 -16.01
N ILE A 92 -2.59 -11.77 -15.12
CA ILE A 92 -3.32 -12.92 -14.57
C ILE A 92 -4.60 -12.44 -13.87
N GLU A 93 -4.50 -11.43 -13.00
CA GLU A 93 -5.62 -10.90 -12.24
C GLU A 93 -6.70 -10.30 -13.14
N ILE A 94 -6.31 -9.50 -14.14
CA ILE A 94 -7.27 -8.94 -15.13
C ILE A 94 -8.02 -10.04 -15.84
N LEU A 95 -7.34 -11.08 -16.31
CA LEU A 95 -7.99 -12.20 -16.99
C LEU A 95 -8.96 -12.92 -16.06
N VAL A 96 -8.52 -13.32 -14.88
CA VAL A 96 -9.35 -14.05 -13.90
C VAL A 96 -10.54 -13.23 -13.47
N CYS A 97 -10.32 -11.96 -13.07
CA CYS A 97 -11.41 -11.09 -12.65
C CYS A 97 -12.39 -10.79 -13.78
N SER A 98 -11.92 -10.67 -15.03
CA SER A 98 -12.78 -10.48 -16.19
C SER A 98 -13.67 -11.70 -16.43
N PHE A 99 -13.13 -12.92 -16.33
CA PHE A 99 -13.93 -14.15 -16.44
C PHE A 99 -14.96 -14.29 -15.32
N ILE A 100 -14.57 -14.01 -14.08
CA ILE A 100 -15.49 -14.06 -12.94
C ILE A 100 -16.60 -13.01 -13.10
N ALA A 101 -16.21 -11.76 -13.42
CA ALA A 101 -17.17 -10.68 -13.63
C ALA A 101 -18.15 -10.96 -14.77
N TYR A 102 -17.64 -11.49 -15.89
CA TYR A 102 -18.48 -11.90 -17.01
C TYR A 102 -19.47 -13.00 -16.60
N GLY A 103 -18.99 -14.03 -15.89
CA GLY A 103 -19.83 -15.10 -15.37
C GLY A 103 -20.94 -14.60 -14.46
N LEU A 104 -20.61 -13.73 -13.51
CA LEU A 104 -21.56 -13.13 -12.58
C LEU A 104 -22.55 -12.16 -13.28
N ALA A 105 -22.11 -11.46 -14.33
CA ALA A 105 -22.97 -10.54 -15.08
C ALA A 105 -23.95 -11.28 -16.02
N ARG A 106 -23.45 -12.29 -16.74
CA ARG A 106 -24.15 -12.91 -17.86
C ARG A 106 -25.06 -14.06 -17.45
N PHE A 107 -24.67 -14.84 -16.46
CA PHE A 107 -25.41 -16.04 -16.07
C PHE A 107 -26.27 -15.80 -14.85
N ASP A 108 -27.50 -16.36 -14.88
CA ASP A 108 -28.40 -16.39 -13.73
C ASP A 108 -28.38 -17.80 -13.10
N PHE A 109 -27.94 -17.87 -11.87
CA PHE A 109 -27.88 -19.09 -11.06
C PHE A 109 -28.32 -18.80 -9.62
N LYS A 110 -28.73 -19.84 -8.92
CA LYS A 110 -29.39 -19.72 -7.60
C LYS A 110 -28.50 -19.04 -6.55
N GLU A 111 -27.20 -19.31 -6.57
CA GLU A 111 -26.22 -18.86 -5.59
C GLU A 111 -25.63 -17.46 -5.89
N LYS A 112 -26.02 -16.83 -7.00
CA LYS A 112 -25.51 -15.50 -7.45
C LYS A 112 -25.59 -14.44 -6.36
N LYS A 113 -26.70 -14.40 -5.63
CA LYS A 113 -26.89 -13.43 -4.52
C LYS A 113 -25.92 -13.68 -3.37
N LEU A 114 -25.68 -14.94 -3.03
CA LEU A 114 -24.75 -15.34 -1.98
C LEU A 114 -23.31 -14.98 -2.38
N LEU A 115 -22.90 -15.27 -3.62
CA LEU A 115 -21.58 -14.94 -4.12
C LEU A 115 -21.34 -13.43 -4.13
N ASN A 116 -22.32 -12.64 -4.60
CA ASN A 116 -22.22 -11.18 -4.55
C ASN A 116 -22.10 -10.65 -3.11
N PHE A 117 -22.83 -11.23 -2.17
CA PHE A 117 -22.72 -10.87 -0.76
C PHE A 117 -21.33 -11.19 -0.20
N VAL A 118 -20.78 -12.37 -0.50
CA VAL A 118 -19.42 -12.76 -0.10
C VAL A 118 -18.39 -11.81 -0.73
N LEU A 119 -18.51 -11.44 -2.01
CA LEU A 119 -17.63 -10.47 -2.64
C LEU A 119 -17.64 -9.11 -1.93
N ILE A 120 -18.82 -8.61 -1.55
CA ILE A 120 -18.93 -7.38 -0.77
C ILE A 120 -18.23 -7.53 0.59
N LEU A 121 -18.40 -8.65 1.27
CA LEU A 121 -17.71 -8.92 2.53
C LEU A 121 -16.19 -8.92 2.37
N THR A 122 -15.65 -9.48 1.29
CA THR A 122 -14.19 -9.45 1.05
C THR A 122 -13.63 -8.04 0.87
N ILE A 123 -14.44 -7.11 0.32
CA ILE A 123 -14.06 -5.70 0.18
C ILE A 123 -14.03 -4.99 1.53
N LEU A 124 -14.90 -5.39 2.47
CA LEU A 124 -14.99 -4.79 3.80
C LEU A 124 -13.84 -5.20 4.72
N VAL A 125 -13.18 -6.31 4.44
CA VAL A 125 -12.03 -6.76 5.24
C VAL A 125 -10.80 -5.93 4.87
N PRO A 126 -10.18 -5.18 5.81
CA PRO A 126 -8.97 -4.42 5.55
C PRO A 126 -7.82 -5.34 5.15
N ALA A 127 -7.10 -5.00 4.08
CA ALA A 127 -5.96 -5.80 3.60
C ALA A 127 -4.89 -6.03 4.69
N GLN A 128 -4.72 -5.06 5.59
CA GLN A 128 -3.76 -5.14 6.70
C GLN A 128 -4.02 -6.32 7.65
N MET A 129 -5.27 -6.73 7.82
CA MET A 129 -5.62 -7.88 8.67
C MET A 129 -5.24 -9.22 8.04
N ILE A 130 -5.11 -9.26 6.72
CA ILE A 130 -4.87 -10.48 5.95
C ILE A 130 -3.37 -10.74 5.77
N ILE A 131 -2.51 -9.71 5.85
CA ILE A 131 -1.07 -9.81 5.56
C ILE A 131 -0.38 -10.87 6.44
N ILE A 132 -0.60 -10.84 7.76
CA ILE A 132 0.06 -11.76 8.69
C ILE A 132 -0.40 -13.20 8.49
N PRO A 133 -1.71 -13.52 8.46
CA PRO A 133 -2.18 -14.86 8.12
C PRO A 133 -1.68 -15.37 6.76
N MET A 134 -1.63 -14.47 5.76
CA MET A 134 -1.17 -14.82 4.43
C MET A 134 0.33 -15.17 4.41
N MET A 135 1.18 -14.39 5.09
CA MET A 135 2.60 -14.71 5.25
C MET A 135 2.83 -16.05 5.96
N THR A 136 2.05 -16.32 7.02
CA THR A 136 2.11 -17.60 7.72
C THR A 136 1.70 -18.75 6.83
N ASN A 137 0.65 -18.57 6.02
CA ASN A 137 0.19 -19.58 5.07
C ASN A 137 1.23 -19.82 3.95
N TYR A 138 1.92 -18.80 3.47
CA TYR A 138 2.94 -18.94 2.42
C TYR A 138 4.24 -19.57 2.93
N SER A 139 4.54 -19.45 4.22
CA SER A 139 5.69 -20.14 4.83
C SER A 139 5.49 -21.65 4.90
N ARG A 140 4.24 -22.11 4.96
CA ARG A 140 3.82 -23.51 4.96
C ARG A 140 2.52 -23.65 4.19
N LEU A 141 2.64 -23.55 2.86
CA LEU A 141 1.46 -23.51 1.99
C LEU A 141 0.63 -24.78 2.15
N ASP A 142 -0.59 -24.58 2.63
CA ASP A 142 -1.57 -25.66 2.77
C ASP A 142 -2.84 -25.29 2.03
N VAL A 143 -3.00 -25.83 0.83
CA VAL A 143 -4.18 -25.58 0.01
C VAL A 143 -5.35 -26.38 0.57
N LEU A 144 -6.33 -25.67 1.15
CA LEU A 144 -7.55 -26.25 1.75
C LEU A 144 -7.29 -27.32 2.83
N GLY A 145 -6.11 -27.33 3.48
CA GLY A 145 -5.77 -28.31 4.48
C GLY A 145 -5.32 -29.66 3.93
N ILE A 146 -5.20 -29.79 2.60
CA ILE A 146 -4.89 -31.09 1.94
C ILE A 146 -3.48 -31.55 2.29
N PHE A 147 -2.49 -30.70 2.21
CA PHE A 147 -1.09 -31.04 2.53
C PHE A 147 -0.91 -31.32 4.02
N GLY A 148 -1.61 -30.58 4.90
CA GLY A 148 -1.60 -30.84 6.34
C GLY A 148 -2.26 -32.15 6.70
N LEU A 149 -3.36 -32.53 6.04
CA LEU A 149 -4.01 -33.83 6.23
C LEU A 149 -3.12 -34.97 5.76
N PHE A 150 -2.48 -34.82 4.62
CA PHE A 150 -1.51 -35.79 4.10
C PHE A 150 -0.33 -35.97 5.07
N GLY A 151 0.21 -34.88 5.59
CA GLY A 151 1.27 -34.91 6.59
C GLY A 151 0.87 -35.66 7.87
N LYS A 152 -0.37 -35.50 8.33
CA LYS A 152 -0.90 -36.23 9.48
C LYS A 152 -1.04 -37.72 9.22
N LEU A 153 -1.38 -38.13 8.00
CA LEU A 153 -1.58 -39.54 7.61
C LEU A 153 -0.26 -40.25 7.34
N THR A 154 0.72 -39.58 6.73
CA THR A 154 1.98 -40.19 6.30
C THR A 154 3.16 -39.89 7.21
N GLY A 155 3.02 -38.93 8.14
CA GLY A 155 4.14 -38.45 8.98
C GLY A 155 5.12 -37.54 8.25
N ILE A 156 4.91 -37.22 6.96
CA ILE A 156 5.82 -36.42 6.13
C ILE A 156 5.20 -35.06 5.87
N ASP A 157 5.82 -33.98 6.34
CA ASP A 157 5.37 -32.62 6.04
C ASP A 157 5.85 -32.20 4.65
N ILE A 158 4.93 -32.16 3.68
CA ILE A 158 5.18 -31.78 2.28
C ILE A 158 4.76 -30.35 1.94
N ARG A 159 4.40 -29.53 2.96
CA ARG A 159 3.97 -28.14 2.76
C ARG A 159 5.13 -27.29 2.26
N PRO A 160 5.08 -26.77 1.01
CA PRO A 160 6.14 -25.97 0.46
C PRO A 160 6.17 -24.57 1.09
N ASN A 161 7.38 -24.01 1.26
CA ASN A 161 7.57 -22.62 1.56
C ASN A 161 7.70 -21.84 0.25
N ILE A 162 6.77 -20.94 -0.04
CA ILE A 162 6.77 -20.11 -1.25
C ILE A 162 7.20 -18.66 -0.98
N LEU A 163 7.50 -18.30 0.29
CA LEU A 163 8.00 -16.97 0.62
C LEU A 163 9.32 -16.68 -0.11
N GLY A 164 9.44 -15.46 -0.63
CA GLY A 164 10.61 -15.04 -1.39
C GLY A 164 10.67 -15.57 -2.82
N THR A 165 9.64 -16.29 -3.28
CA THR A 165 9.53 -16.74 -4.68
C THR A 165 8.48 -15.94 -5.45
N ALA A 166 8.50 -16.01 -6.78
CA ALA A 166 7.49 -15.40 -7.64
C ALA A 166 6.05 -15.89 -7.35
N TRP A 167 5.91 -17.10 -6.81
CA TRP A 167 4.62 -17.69 -6.47
C TRP A 167 3.88 -16.93 -5.37
N THR A 168 4.59 -16.19 -4.52
CA THR A 168 3.98 -15.29 -3.52
C THR A 168 3.08 -14.23 -4.18
N PHE A 169 3.42 -13.81 -5.39
CA PHE A 169 2.66 -12.82 -6.18
C PHE A 169 1.63 -13.48 -7.10
N TYR A 170 2.01 -14.56 -7.79
CA TYR A 170 1.16 -15.17 -8.80
C TYR A 170 -0.02 -15.95 -8.22
N LEU A 171 0.19 -16.62 -7.08
CA LEU A 171 -0.85 -17.44 -6.48
C LEU A 171 -2.09 -16.64 -6.09
N PRO A 172 -2.00 -15.49 -5.38
CA PRO A 172 -3.16 -14.64 -5.11
C PRO A 172 -3.83 -14.13 -6.37
N SER A 173 -3.06 -13.78 -7.40
CA SER A 173 -3.57 -13.24 -8.66
C SER A 173 -4.44 -14.25 -9.42
N VAL A 174 -4.09 -15.54 -9.34
CA VAL A 174 -4.90 -16.63 -9.92
C VAL A 174 -6.27 -16.75 -9.25
N PHE A 175 -6.37 -16.39 -7.98
CA PHE A 175 -7.64 -16.36 -7.25
C PHE A 175 -8.35 -14.99 -7.32
N GLY A 176 -7.86 -14.06 -8.11
CA GLY A 176 -8.41 -12.70 -8.23
C GLY A 176 -8.21 -11.86 -6.96
N VAL A 177 -7.28 -12.25 -6.12
CA VAL A 177 -6.90 -11.54 -4.89
C VAL A 177 -5.49 -11.02 -5.08
N GLY A 178 -5.34 -9.94 -5.85
CA GLY A 178 -4.05 -9.27 -6.01
C GLY A 178 -3.59 -8.63 -4.71
N LEU A 179 -2.29 -8.29 -4.65
CA LEU A 179 -1.76 -7.45 -3.60
C LEU A 179 -2.46 -6.08 -3.69
N ARG A 180 -3.47 -5.87 -2.87
CA ARG A 180 -4.02 -4.54 -2.62
C ARG A 180 -3.02 -3.80 -1.74
N SER A 181 -2.10 -3.12 -2.38
CA SER A 181 -1.27 -2.12 -1.73
C SER A 181 -2.07 -0.85 -1.41
#